data_a62f222642cfa855875d902d8a982bfd
#
_entry.id   a62f222642cfa855875d902d8a982bfd
#
_cell.length_a   1.000
_cell.length_b   1.000
_cell.length_c   1.000
_cell.angle_alpha   90.00
_cell.angle_beta   90.00
_cell.angle_gamma   90.00
#
_symmetry.space_group_name_H-M   'P 1'
#
loop_
_entity.id
_entity.type
_entity.pdbx_description
1 polymer ?
#
loop_
_entity_poly.entity_id
_entity_poly.type
_entity_poly.pdbx_seq_one_letter_code
_entity_poly.pdbx_strand_id
1 'polypeptide(L)'
;SNPVFELLNKIKLKFNSNENLCFSLVDVHGEATSEKLAIGHILDGHVSAVVGTHTHIPTSDYRVLENGTAYITDVGMSGDYNSIIGMNKDDSLNRFLYPNSKKTRLEVSSGDPTLCAVVIETGNNGLSKSINPLRLGGKLEQVYLK
;
A
#
# COMPACT_ATOMS: atom_id res chain seq x y z
N SER A 1 8.88 -21.96 12.17
CA SER A 1 8.72 -20.49 12.07
C SER A 1 7.99 -20.14 10.76
N ASN A 2 7.34 -19.00 10.70
CA ASN A 2 6.67 -18.53 9.49
C ASN A 2 7.75 -18.03 8.50
N PRO A 3 7.81 -18.56 7.25
CA PRO A 3 8.85 -18.21 6.28
C PRO A 3 8.96 -16.71 5.98
N VAL A 4 7.85 -15.98 6.06
CA VAL A 4 7.83 -14.53 5.87
C VAL A 4 8.67 -13.83 6.94
N PHE A 5 8.51 -14.18 8.21
CA PHE A 5 9.26 -13.56 9.30
C PHE A 5 10.75 -13.96 9.31
N GLU A 6 11.10 -15.12 8.80
CA GLU A 6 12.52 -15.46 8.55
C GLU A 6 13.14 -14.58 7.47
N LEU A 7 12.40 -14.28 6.41
CA LEU A 7 12.84 -13.37 5.36
C LEU A 7 13.10 -11.96 5.89
N LEU A 8 12.25 -11.46 6.81
CA LEU A 8 12.41 -10.12 7.40
C LEU A 8 13.75 -9.98 8.14
N ASN A 9 14.21 -11.01 8.83
CA ASN A 9 15.52 -10.98 9.49
C ASN A 9 16.67 -10.87 8.47
N LYS A 10 16.56 -11.54 7.32
CA LYS A 10 17.54 -11.41 6.23
C LYS A 10 17.52 -9.99 5.64
N ILE A 11 16.35 -9.40 5.49
CA ILE A 11 16.18 -8.01 5.02
C ILE A 11 16.87 -7.05 5.99
N LYS A 12 16.62 -7.14 7.30
CA LYS A 12 17.28 -6.31 8.31
C LYS A 12 18.80 -6.37 8.22
N LEU A 13 19.37 -7.58 8.13
CA LEU A 13 20.82 -7.76 8.04
C LEU A 13 21.39 -7.10 6.78
N LYS A 14 20.70 -7.23 5.65
CA LYS A 14 21.13 -6.66 4.38
C LYS A 14 21.13 -5.13 4.39
N PHE A 15 20.11 -4.51 4.99
CA PHE A 15 20.00 -3.05 5.00
C PHE A 15 20.90 -2.41 6.06
N ASN A 16 21.07 -3.02 7.22
CA ASN A 16 21.98 -2.54 8.27
C ASN A 16 23.45 -2.57 7.85
N SER A 17 23.81 -3.40 6.88
CA SER A 17 25.21 -3.56 6.41
C SER A 17 25.57 -2.65 5.24
N ASN A 18 24.63 -1.87 4.70
CA ASN A 18 24.86 -1.05 3.51
C ASN A 18 24.83 0.46 3.83
N GLU A 19 25.97 1.00 4.21
CA GLU A 19 26.16 2.41 4.57
C GLU A 19 25.86 3.42 3.42
N ASN A 20 25.77 2.94 2.18
CA ASN A 20 25.50 3.77 0.99
C ASN A 20 24.02 3.76 0.56
N LEU A 21 23.12 3.13 1.33
CA LEU A 21 21.73 3.03 0.97
C LEU A 21 20.97 4.32 1.35
N CYS A 22 20.62 5.12 0.35
CA CYS A 22 19.87 6.37 0.55
C CYS A 22 18.38 6.16 0.82
N PHE A 23 17.80 5.06 0.31
CA PHE A 23 16.37 4.75 0.42
C PHE A 23 16.12 3.25 0.28
N SER A 24 15.22 2.73 1.10
CA SER A 24 14.76 1.34 1.04
C SER A 24 13.24 1.26 1.21
N LEU A 25 12.59 0.59 0.27
CA LEU A 25 11.14 0.41 0.24
C LEU A 25 10.79 -1.08 0.32
N VAL A 26 9.86 -1.41 1.20
CA VAL A 26 9.25 -2.74 1.27
C VAL A 26 7.77 -2.59 0.93
N ASP A 27 7.34 -3.22 -0.17
CA ASP A 27 5.94 -3.36 -0.55
C ASP A 27 5.42 -4.69 0.01
N VAL A 28 4.37 -4.62 0.82
CA VAL A 28 3.71 -5.78 1.41
C VAL A 28 2.36 -5.98 0.74
N HIS A 29 2.33 -6.88 -0.25
CA HIS A 29 1.09 -7.25 -0.91
C HIS A 29 0.37 -8.37 -0.17
N GLY A 30 -0.71 -8.05 0.53
CA GLY A 30 -1.45 -9.02 1.35
C GLY A 30 -2.76 -8.46 1.91
N GLU A 31 -3.68 -9.37 2.27
CA GLU A 31 -5.00 -9.03 2.80
C GLU A 31 -4.95 -8.59 4.27
N ALA A 32 -4.23 -9.34 5.12
CA ALA A 32 -4.32 -9.19 6.56
C ALA A 32 -3.63 -7.91 7.08
N THR A 33 -4.42 -6.96 7.58
CA THR A 33 -3.93 -5.70 8.18
C THR A 33 -2.96 -5.97 9.33
N SER A 34 -3.24 -6.95 10.18
CA SER A 34 -2.38 -7.30 11.32
C SER A 34 -1.00 -7.80 10.90
N GLU A 35 -0.91 -8.57 9.81
CA GLU A 35 0.38 -9.02 9.27
C GLU A 35 1.17 -7.85 8.68
N LYS A 36 0.53 -6.96 7.93
CA LYS A 36 1.15 -5.75 7.39
C LYS A 36 1.72 -4.87 8.52
N LEU A 37 0.93 -4.62 9.57
CA LEU A 37 1.37 -3.87 10.76
C LEU A 37 2.54 -4.56 11.46
N ALA A 38 2.47 -5.87 11.66
CA ALA A 38 3.56 -6.63 12.29
C ALA A 38 4.87 -6.50 11.49
N ILE A 39 4.79 -6.59 10.15
CA ILE A 39 5.94 -6.40 9.26
C ILE A 39 6.49 -4.98 9.40
N GLY A 40 5.62 -3.95 9.40
CA GLY A 40 6.00 -2.57 9.61
C GLY A 40 6.77 -2.37 10.91
N HIS A 41 6.25 -2.86 12.03
CA HIS A 41 6.90 -2.76 13.33
C HIS A 41 8.21 -3.57 13.43
N ILE A 42 8.27 -4.75 12.80
CA ILE A 42 9.51 -5.56 12.76
C ILE A 42 10.62 -4.84 11.99
N LEU A 43 10.27 -4.10 10.94
CA LEU A 43 11.23 -3.39 10.09
C LEU A 43 11.47 -1.94 10.52
N ASP A 44 10.78 -1.46 11.57
CA ASP A 44 10.89 -0.10 12.05
C ASP A 44 12.32 0.25 12.48
N GLY A 45 12.86 1.32 11.90
CA GLY A 45 14.25 1.75 12.06
C GLY A 45 15.27 0.99 11.20
N HIS A 46 14.84 0.01 10.37
CA HIS A 46 15.71 -0.77 9.51
C HIS A 46 15.55 -0.45 8.03
N VAL A 47 14.39 0.07 7.63
CA VAL A 47 14.08 0.45 6.25
C VAL A 47 13.46 1.84 6.23
N SER A 48 13.53 2.54 5.08
CA SER A 48 12.92 3.86 4.95
C SER A 48 11.40 3.79 5.01
N ALA A 49 10.80 2.82 4.34
CA ALA A 49 9.36 2.69 4.29
C ALA A 49 8.87 1.24 4.15
N VAL A 50 7.71 0.97 4.75
CA VAL A 50 6.89 -0.21 4.51
C VAL A 50 5.52 0.28 4.05
N VAL A 51 5.14 -0.06 2.82
CA VAL A 51 3.84 0.28 2.26
C VAL A 51 3.05 -0.99 1.96
N GLY A 52 1.77 -0.98 2.30
CA GLY A 52 0.88 -2.08 1.96
C GLY A 52 0.15 -1.85 0.65
N THR A 53 -0.21 -2.95 0.01
CA THR A 53 -1.05 -3.00 -1.21
C THR A 53 -2.00 -4.20 -1.12
N HIS A 54 -2.93 -4.34 -2.01
CA HIS A 54 -3.88 -5.44 -2.20
C HIS A 54 -5.35 -5.05 -2.09
N THR A 55 -5.76 -4.26 -1.09
CA THR A 55 -7.18 -4.00 -0.83
C THR A 55 -7.82 -3.07 -1.86
N HIS A 56 -7.02 -2.39 -2.64
CA HIS A 56 -7.41 -1.35 -3.61
C HIS A 56 -7.97 -0.07 -2.98
N ILE A 57 -8.01 0.02 -1.66
CA ILE A 57 -8.57 1.16 -0.92
C ILE A 57 -7.46 1.85 -0.13
N PRO A 58 -7.23 3.17 -0.31
CA PRO A 58 -6.22 3.88 0.44
C PRO A 58 -6.63 3.98 1.92
N THR A 59 -5.74 3.58 2.81
CA THR A 59 -5.97 3.68 4.25
C THR A 59 -5.50 5.02 4.80
N SER A 60 -6.02 5.42 5.95
CA SER A 60 -5.72 6.71 6.59
C SER A 60 -4.69 6.61 7.71
N ASP A 61 -4.03 5.47 7.86
CA ASP A 61 -3.11 5.17 8.97
C ASP A 61 -1.64 5.51 8.67
N TYR A 62 -1.39 6.28 7.59
CA TYR A 62 -0.04 6.70 7.21
C TYR A 62 0.64 7.51 8.31
N ARG A 63 1.84 7.12 8.66
CA ARG A 63 2.66 7.76 9.69
C ARG A 63 4.12 7.34 9.59
N VAL A 64 5.00 8.08 10.24
CA VAL A 64 6.35 7.61 10.56
C VAL A 64 6.27 6.88 11.91
N LEU A 65 6.77 5.65 11.94
CA LEU A 65 6.85 4.83 13.15
C LEU A 65 7.94 5.36 14.10
N GLU A 66 7.97 4.84 15.34
CA GLU A 66 8.80 5.37 16.41
C GLU A 66 10.31 5.40 16.11
N ASN A 67 10.81 4.46 15.32
CA ASN A 67 12.22 4.37 14.95
C ASN A 67 12.53 4.93 13.55
N GLY A 68 11.56 5.57 12.88
CA GLY A 68 11.77 6.34 11.67
C GLY A 68 11.43 5.63 10.35
N THR A 69 10.73 4.51 10.36
CA THR A 69 10.19 3.89 9.15
C THR A 69 8.82 4.49 8.81
N ALA A 70 8.63 5.00 7.59
CA ALA A 70 7.32 5.39 7.11
C ALA A 70 6.42 4.16 6.89
N TYR A 71 5.15 4.25 7.27
CA TYR A 71 4.21 3.14 7.16
C TYR A 71 2.83 3.59 6.68
N ILE A 72 2.22 2.77 5.84
CA ILE A 72 0.80 2.80 5.49
C ILE A 72 0.29 1.39 5.21
N THR A 73 -0.90 1.04 5.71
CA THR A 73 -1.48 -0.29 5.52
C THR A 73 -1.84 -0.60 4.07
N ASP A 74 -2.38 0.37 3.33
CA ASP A 74 -2.63 0.22 1.89
C ASP A 74 -2.59 1.59 1.21
N VAL A 75 -1.84 1.67 0.13
CA VAL A 75 -1.72 2.91 -0.67
C VAL A 75 -2.97 3.16 -1.51
N GLY A 76 -3.76 2.12 -1.75
CA GLY A 76 -4.91 2.13 -2.64
C GLY A 76 -4.55 1.86 -4.10
N MET A 77 -5.55 1.78 -4.95
CA MET A 77 -5.36 1.64 -6.39
C MET A 77 -5.30 3.01 -7.08
N SER A 78 -4.57 3.08 -8.18
CA SER A 78 -4.73 4.15 -9.16
C SER A 78 -5.72 3.68 -10.22
N GLY A 79 -6.98 4.15 -10.12
CA GLY A 79 -8.07 3.66 -10.98
C GLY A 79 -9.42 4.28 -10.66
N ASP A 80 -10.46 3.77 -11.32
CA ASP A 80 -11.82 4.25 -11.15
C ASP A 80 -12.44 3.73 -9.84
N TYR A 81 -12.73 4.64 -8.91
CA TYR A 81 -13.41 4.34 -7.64
C TYR A 81 -14.95 4.27 -7.76
N ASN A 82 -15.52 4.61 -8.94
CA ASN A 82 -16.93 4.32 -9.25
C ASN A 82 -17.08 2.89 -9.83
N SER A 83 -16.37 1.95 -9.28
CA SER A 83 -16.24 0.55 -9.70
C SER A 83 -16.28 -0.37 -8.47
N ILE A 84 -16.17 -1.68 -8.70
CA ILE A 84 -15.92 -2.64 -7.60
C ILE A 84 -14.44 -3.04 -7.69
N ILE A 85 -13.63 -2.42 -6.85
CA ILE A 85 -12.16 -2.60 -6.81
C ILE A 85 -11.47 -2.50 -8.18
N GLY A 86 -11.94 -1.57 -9.05
CA GLY A 86 -11.41 -1.36 -10.39
C GLY A 86 -12.11 -2.15 -11.50
N MET A 87 -13.04 -3.05 -11.16
CA MET A 87 -13.83 -3.82 -12.13
C MET A 87 -15.18 -3.15 -12.41
N ASN A 88 -15.72 -3.36 -13.60
CA ASN A 88 -17.05 -2.89 -13.98
C ASN A 88 -18.09 -3.26 -12.93
N LYS A 89 -18.90 -2.27 -12.53
CA LYS A 89 -19.89 -2.45 -11.45
C LYS A 89 -20.93 -3.50 -11.78
N ASP A 90 -21.51 -3.43 -12.95
CA ASP A 90 -22.63 -4.29 -13.31
C ASP A 90 -22.20 -5.76 -13.39
N ASP A 91 -21.05 -6.03 -13.98
CA ASP A 91 -20.46 -7.38 -14.01
C ASP A 91 -20.17 -7.91 -12.61
N SER A 92 -19.60 -7.06 -11.77
CA SER A 92 -19.25 -7.42 -10.39
C SER A 92 -20.50 -7.63 -9.52
N LEU A 93 -21.47 -6.72 -9.58
CA LEU A 93 -22.74 -6.83 -8.85
C LEU A 93 -23.51 -8.08 -9.27
N ASN A 94 -23.57 -8.39 -10.56
CA ASN A 94 -24.24 -9.61 -11.04
C ASN A 94 -23.65 -10.88 -10.45
N ARG A 95 -22.34 -10.93 -10.20
CA ARG A 95 -21.70 -12.08 -9.54
C ARG A 95 -22.12 -12.26 -8.09
N PHE A 96 -22.35 -11.15 -7.37
CA PHE A 96 -22.81 -11.19 -5.98
C PHE A 96 -24.31 -11.50 -5.89
N LEU A 97 -25.12 -10.86 -6.74
CA LEU A 97 -26.57 -11.01 -6.70
C LEU A 97 -27.03 -12.36 -7.29
N TYR A 98 -26.30 -12.88 -8.27
CA TYR A 98 -26.66 -14.10 -9.01
C TYR A 98 -25.51 -15.10 -9.05
N PRO A 99 -25.09 -15.68 -7.90
CA PRO A 99 -23.88 -16.51 -7.81
C PRO A 99 -23.95 -17.79 -8.66
N ASN A 100 -25.16 -18.26 -9.00
CA ASN A 100 -25.41 -19.43 -9.83
C ASN A 100 -25.59 -19.13 -11.31
N SER A 101 -25.54 -17.85 -11.73
CA SER A 101 -25.62 -17.47 -13.14
C SER A 101 -24.34 -17.81 -13.89
N LYS A 102 -24.42 -17.90 -15.21
CA LYS A 102 -23.24 -18.08 -16.07
C LYS A 102 -22.26 -16.91 -15.81
N LYS A 103 -21.07 -17.23 -15.29
CA LYS A 103 -20.06 -16.22 -14.98
C LYS A 103 -19.53 -15.62 -16.29
N THR A 104 -19.74 -14.30 -16.47
CA THR A 104 -19.08 -13.51 -17.49
C THR A 104 -17.66 -13.15 -17.05
N ARG A 105 -16.78 -12.84 -18.00
CA ARG A 105 -15.47 -12.27 -17.68
C ARG A 105 -15.67 -10.89 -17.06
N LEU A 106 -14.97 -10.60 -15.97
CA LEU A 106 -14.95 -9.26 -15.42
C LEU A 106 -14.13 -8.35 -16.33
N GLU A 107 -14.70 -7.19 -16.66
CA GLU A 107 -14.01 -6.14 -17.40
C GLU A 107 -13.51 -5.06 -16.45
N VAL A 108 -12.38 -4.44 -16.79
CA VAL A 108 -11.84 -3.30 -16.05
C VAL A 108 -12.77 -2.10 -16.27
N SER A 109 -13.03 -1.33 -15.23
CA SER A 109 -13.77 -0.08 -15.33
C SER A 109 -13.02 0.93 -16.17
N SER A 110 -13.76 1.70 -16.98
CA SER A 110 -13.22 2.75 -17.87
C SER A 110 -13.61 4.16 -17.44
N GLY A 111 -14.07 4.34 -16.19
CA GLY A 111 -14.42 5.65 -15.66
C GLY A 111 -13.21 6.51 -15.29
N ASP A 112 -13.47 7.71 -14.73
CA ASP A 112 -12.44 8.67 -14.37
C ASP A 112 -11.55 8.12 -13.24
N PRO A 113 -10.24 7.94 -13.47
CA PRO A 113 -9.36 7.38 -12.48
C PRO A 113 -8.96 8.38 -11.39
N THR A 114 -8.83 7.89 -10.16
CA THR A 114 -8.12 8.59 -9.10
C THR A 114 -6.70 8.05 -9.02
N LEU A 115 -5.70 8.93 -9.01
CA LEU A 115 -4.33 8.60 -8.63
C LEU A 115 -4.26 8.53 -7.11
N CYS A 116 -3.92 7.37 -6.54
CA CYS A 116 -3.56 7.21 -5.14
C CYS A 116 -2.07 6.95 -5.03
N ALA A 117 -1.40 7.74 -4.17
CA ALA A 117 0.03 7.62 -3.93
C ALA A 117 0.38 8.09 -2.51
N VAL A 118 1.61 7.84 -2.10
CA VAL A 118 2.23 8.47 -0.94
C VAL A 118 3.57 9.08 -1.34
N VAL A 119 3.89 10.23 -0.75
CA VAL A 119 5.18 10.91 -0.91
C VAL A 119 5.93 10.76 0.41
N ILE A 120 7.13 10.21 0.34
CA ILE A 120 7.97 9.91 1.49
C ILE A 120 9.26 10.70 1.37
N GLU A 121 9.59 11.45 2.41
CA GLU A 121 10.86 12.16 2.52
C GLU A 121 11.76 11.45 3.51
N THR A 122 13.01 11.21 3.11
CA THR A 122 14.02 10.58 3.96
C THR A 122 15.10 11.57 4.40
N GLY A 123 15.73 11.27 5.53
CA GLY A 123 16.95 11.93 5.98
C GLY A 123 18.20 11.30 5.38
N ASN A 124 19.36 11.88 5.68
CA ASN A 124 20.65 11.36 5.23
C ASN A 124 21.01 9.97 5.79
N ASN A 125 20.34 9.55 6.86
CA ASN A 125 20.45 8.22 7.47
C ASN A 125 19.56 7.17 6.81
N GLY A 126 18.84 7.52 5.72
CA GLY A 126 17.92 6.62 5.03
C GLY A 126 16.59 6.39 5.75
N LEU A 127 16.37 6.95 6.93
CA LEU A 127 15.09 6.87 7.64
C LEU A 127 14.15 8.01 7.22
N SER A 128 12.86 7.79 7.37
CA SER A 128 11.83 8.72 6.90
C SER A 128 11.62 9.86 7.90
N LYS A 129 11.44 11.07 7.37
CA LYS A 129 11.04 12.27 8.08
C LYS A 129 9.54 12.51 7.99
N SER A 130 8.95 12.17 6.84
CA SER A 130 7.52 12.33 6.61
C SER A 130 6.98 11.31 5.62
N ILE A 131 5.68 11.06 5.71
CA ILE A 131 4.87 10.38 4.71
C ILE A 131 3.56 11.15 4.54
N ASN A 132 3.23 11.51 3.31
CA ASN A 132 2.03 12.28 2.99
C ASN A 132 1.26 11.61 1.87
N PRO A 133 -0.07 11.43 2.01
CA PRO A 133 -0.89 10.89 0.94
C PRO A 133 -1.07 11.93 -0.17
N LEU A 134 -1.20 11.43 -1.39
CA LEU A 134 -1.57 12.19 -2.57
C LEU A 134 -2.76 11.50 -3.23
N ARG A 135 -3.86 12.24 -3.47
CA ARG A 135 -5.02 11.73 -4.21
C ARG A 135 -5.48 12.79 -5.21
N LEU A 136 -5.44 12.46 -6.50
CA LEU A 136 -5.78 13.39 -7.57
C LEU A 136 -6.74 12.75 -8.57
N GLY A 137 -7.71 13.51 -9.03
CA GLY A 137 -8.70 13.07 -10.02
C GLY A 137 -9.81 12.18 -9.48
N GLY A 138 -10.68 11.71 -10.36
CA GLY A 138 -11.74 10.74 -10.08
C GLY A 138 -12.74 11.14 -9.01
N LYS A 139 -13.16 10.16 -8.21
CA LYS A 139 -14.30 10.29 -7.27
C LYS A 139 -13.92 10.46 -5.80
N LEU A 140 -12.69 10.12 -5.41
CA LEU A 140 -12.27 10.31 -4.03
C LEU A 140 -11.96 11.76 -3.71
N GLU A 141 -12.07 12.13 -2.43
CA GLU A 141 -11.63 13.44 -1.96
C GLU A 141 -10.17 13.69 -2.34
N GLN A 142 -9.93 14.87 -2.92
CA GLN A 142 -8.59 15.26 -3.36
C GLN A 142 -7.69 15.52 -2.16
N VAL A 143 -6.45 15.04 -2.23
CA VAL A 143 -5.41 15.30 -1.22
C VAL A 143 -4.16 15.77 -1.94
N TYR A 144 -3.77 17.00 -1.66
CA TYR A 144 -2.58 17.63 -2.24
C TYR A 144 -1.42 17.58 -1.26
N LEU A 145 -0.21 17.58 -1.77
CA LEU A 145 0.98 17.78 -0.95
C LEU A 145 0.95 19.18 -0.32
N LYS A 146 1.26 19.24 0.94
CA LYS A 146 1.40 20.48 1.69
C LYS A 146 2.80 21.04 1.57
#